data_3cd5c09c2101a6b4bbdd6ce0f3aa4a6f
#
_entry.id   3cd5c09c2101a6b4bbdd6ce0f3aa4a6f
#
_cell.length_a   1.000
_cell.length_b   1.000
_cell.length_c   1.000
_cell.angle_alpha   90.00
_cell.angle_beta   90.00
_cell.angle_gamma   90.00
#
_symmetry.space_group_name_H-M   'P 1'
#
loop_
_entity.id
_entity.type
_entity.pdbx_description
1 polymer ?
#
loop_
_entity_poly.entity_id
_entity_poly.type
_entity_poly.pdbx_seq_one_letter_code
_entity_poly.pdbx_strand_id
1 'polypeptide(L)'
;MVVEQSGYVEVMGFKLFYRSFGAGDNTLLCLHGGPGCPHYYLLPLTKLANDNFRVVLYDQLGVGCSEKPEDLTLFNIERGADEVEGVRKALRLGQMNLLGSSYGGALALQYALKYQEHIRKMVIASGLSSVALTVSEMTRLKTQLPKETQEVMKKYESKFAFLHPEYLKAVDEYYHNFLCRLPEWPEDVKRSLNELSVPVYFNQNGPNEFTIIGTWKGWDITARLAEIKVPTLVTVGRYDEVTPKVAETIHRGIPGSVLRVFEKSAHLTMWDEAEEYLHVVKEFLAV
;
A
#
# COMPACT_ATOMS: atom_id res chain seq x y z
N MET A 1 28.19 3.85 -4.93
CA MET A 1 26.94 4.66 -5.07
C MET A 1 25.89 3.74 -5.69
N VAL A 2 24.71 3.68 -5.07
CA VAL A 2 23.60 2.90 -5.64
C VAL A 2 23.20 3.53 -6.97
N VAL A 3 23.19 2.76 -8.05
CA VAL A 3 22.78 3.25 -9.37
C VAL A 3 21.28 3.52 -9.33
N GLU A 4 20.88 4.72 -9.70
CA GLU A 4 19.47 5.08 -9.88
C GLU A 4 19.18 5.23 -11.37
N GLN A 5 18.08 4.63 -11.82
CA GLN A 5 17.53 4.78 -13.15
C GLN A 5 16.04 5.09 -13.05
N SER A 6 15.54 5.93 -13.91
CA SER A 6 14.11 6.21 -14.03
C SER A 6 13.70 6.26 -15.49
N GLY A 7 12.45 5.98 -15.77
CA GLY A 7 11.96 5.98 -17.13
C GLY A 7 10.50 5.55 -17.22
N TYR A 8 10.08 5.22 -18.42
CA TYR A 8 8.73 4.74 -18.69
C TYR A 8 8.78 3.37 -19.35
N VAL A 9 7.80 2.54 -19.02
CA VAL A 9 7.51 1.28 -19.72
C VAL A 9 6.10 1.32 -20.29
N GLU A 10 5.90 0.67 -21.43
CA GLU A 10 4.59 0.52 -22.02
C GLU A 10 3.95 -0.76 -21.47
N VAL A 11 2.78 -0.62 -20.86
CA VAL A 11 2.02 -1.72 -20.26
C VAL A 11 0.56 -1.56 -20.63
N MET A 12 -0.02 -2.57 -21.28
CA MET A 12 -1.43 -2.59 -21.70
C MET A 12 -1.86 -1.33 -22.49
N GLY A 13 -0.93 -0.77 -23.31
CA GLY A 13 -1.15 0.42 -24.13
C GLY A 13 -0.95 1.77 -23.43
N PHE A 14 -0.46 1.78 -22.18
CA PHE A 14 -0.21 2.99 -21.40
C PHE A 14 1.24 3.09 -20.96
N LYS A 15 1.74 4.32 -20.78
CA LYS A 15 3.09 4.62 -20.29
C LYS A 15 3.07 4.69 -18.77
N LEU A 16 3.77 3.78 -18.10
CA LEU A 16 3.93 3.74 -16.65
C LEU A 16 5.34 4.18 -16.26
N PHE A 17 5.42 5.09 -15.30
CA PHE A 17 6.67 5.59 -14.76
C PHE A 17 7.25 4.63 -13.73
N TYR A 18 8.56 4.43 -13.76
CA TYR A 18 9.29 3.67 -12.74
C TYR A 18 10.58 4.34 -12.32
N ARG A 19 11.06 3.99 -11.12
CA ARG A 19 12.41 4.24 -10.60
C ARG A 19 13.02 2.93 -10.16
N SER A 20 14.27 2.72 -10.48
CA SER A 20 15.03 1.52 -10.14
C SER A 20 16.32 1.91 -9.44
N PHE A 21 16.62 1.25 -8.32
CA PHE A 21 17.76 1.52 -7.47
C PHE A 21 18.56 0.22 -7.30
N GLY A 22 19.91 0.31 -7.38
CA GLY A 22 20.78 -0.86 -7.30
C GLY A 22 20.90 -1.61 -8.63
N ALA A 23 21.43 -2.81 -8.56
CA ALA A 23 21.72 -3.66 -9.72
C ALA A 23 21.40 -5.13 -9.44
N GLY A 24 21.66 -6.00 -10.41
CA GLY A 24 21.44 -7.45 -10.30
C GLY A 24 20.03 -7.91 -10.65
N ASP A 25 19.89 -9.23 -10.71
CA ASP A 25 18.64 -9.90 -11.10
C ASP A 25 17.70 -10.17 -9.92
N ASN A 26 18.21 -10.10 -8.68
CA ASN A 26 17.38 -10.24 -7.49
C ASN A 26 16.67 -8.91 -7.25
N THR A 27 15.39 -8.85 -7.59
CA THR A 27 14.61 -7.61 -7.61
C THR A 27 13.48 -7.64 -6.59
N LEU A 28 13.25 -6.50 -5.93
CA LEU A 28 12.04 -6.17 -5.18
C LEU A 28 11.20 -5.17 -5.99
N LEU A 29 10.03 -5.58 -6.44
CA LEU A 29 9.03 -4.68 -7.01
C LEU A 29 8.12 -4.20 -5.88
N CYS A 30 7.94 -2.89 -5.76
CA CYS A 30 7.15 -2.27 -4.70
C CYS A 30 5.88 -1.66 -5.28
N LEU A 31 4.74 -2.01 -4.68
CA LEU A 31 3.41 -1.52 -5.04
C LEU A 31 2.93 -0.49 -4.01
N HIS A 32 2.65 0.72 -4.47
CA HIS A 32 2.14 1.77 -3.60
C HIS A 32 0.65 1.59 -3.28
N GLY A 33 0.20 2.27 -2.22
CA GLY A 33 -1.17 2.26 -1.71
C GLY A 33 -2.03 3.42 -2.21
N GLY A 34 -2.96 3.77 -1.37
CA GLY A 34 -4.03 4.73 -1.60
C GLY A 34 -5.38 4.00 -1.68
N PRO A 35 -5.88 3.59 -2.85
CA PRO A 35 -5.30 3.66 -4.21
C PRO A 35 -4.98 5.09 -4.67
N GLY A 36 -4.02 5.23 -5.58
CA GLY A 36 -3.73 6.56 -6.15
C GLY A 36 -2.66 7.39 -5.44
N CYS A 37 -1.99 6.87 -4.40
CA CYS A 37 -0.93 7.54 -3.67
C CYS A 37 0.43 7.21 -4.32
N PRO A 38 1.16 8.17 -4.96
CA PRO A 38 2.38 7.86 -5.69
C PRO A 38 3.52 7.37 -4.80
N HIS A 39 4.53 6.80 -5.43
CA HIS A 39 5.61 6.00 -4.83
C HIS A 39 6.48 6.67 -3.76
N TYR A 40 6.44 7.99 -3.56
CA TYR A 40 7.45 8.71 -2.75
C TYR A 40 7.54 8.20 -1.31
N TYR A 41 6.42 7.87 -0.69
CA TYR A 41 6.44 7.35 0.69
C TYR A 41 7.11 5.96 0.83
N LEU A 42 7.34 5.26 -0.30
CA LEU A 42 8.07 3.99 -0.34
C LEU A 42 9.60 4.16 -0.48
N LEU A 43 10.11 5.38 -0.62
CA LEU A 43 11.54 5.67 -0.81
C LEU A 43 12.46 5.08 0.28
N PRO A 44 12.07 4.93 1.56
CA PRO A 44 12.92 4.23 2.53
C PRO A 44 13.35 2.83 2.10
N LEU A 45 12.53 2.11 1.31
CA LEU A 45 12.85 0.77 0.81
C LEU A 45 14.05 0.75 -0.13
N THR A 46 14.38 1.88 -0.76
CA THR A 46 15.55 2.00 -1.65
C THR A 46 16.87 1.76 -0.93
N LYS A 47 16.90 1.89 0.42
CA LYS A 47 18.06 1.55 1.25
C LYS A 47 18.40 0.05 1.24
N LEU A 48 17.49 -0.80 0.79
CA LEU A 48 17.75 -2.23 0.58
C LEU A 48 18.59 -2.49 -0.69
N ALA A 49 18.63 -1.53 -1.62
CA ALA A 49 19.31 -1.66 -2.89
C ALA A 49 20.85 -1.72 -2.72
N ASN A 50 21.50 -2.58 -3.50
CA ASN A 50 22.94 -2.73 -3.56
C ASN A 50 23.37 -3.28 -4.94
N ASP A 51 24.62 -3.69 -5.10
CA ASP A 51 25.13 -4.17 -6.39
C ASP A 51 24.52 -5.51 -6.84
N ASN A 52 23.87 -6.25 -5.94
CA ASN A 52 23.27 -7.57 -6.22
C ASN A 52 21.74 -7.57 -5.97
N PHE A 53 21.18 -6.47 -5.50
CA PHE A 53 19.77 -6.37 -5.17
C PHE A 53 19.18 -5.05 -5.69
N ARG A 54 18.18 -5.19 -6.54
CA ARG A 54 17.50 -4.08 -7.19
C ARG A 54 16.14 -3.82 -6.55
N VAL A 55 15.85 -2.56 -6.23
CA VAL A 55 14.53 -2.11 -5.77
C VAL A 55 13.87 -1.30 -6.88
N VAL A 56 12.67 -1.67 -7.27
CA VAL A 56 11.87 -0.99 -8.30
C VAL A 56 10.61 -0.45 -7.67
N LEU A 57 10.41 0.85 -7.80
CA LEU A 57 9.17 1.56 -7.48
C LEU A 57 8.51 1.96 -8.80
N TYR A 58 7.20 1.82 -8.92
CA TYR A 58 6.49 2.35 -10.09
C TYR A 58 5.20 3.04 -9.66
N ASP A 59 4.77 4.02 -10.44
CA ASP A 59 3.47 4.64 -10.29
C ASP A 59 2.44 3.85 -11.11
N GLN A 60 1.38 3.38 -10.46
CA GLN A 60 0.28 2.67 -11.11
C GLN A 60 -0.43 3.60 -12.11
N LEU A 61 -1.20 3.06 -13.03
CA LEU A 61 -1.93 3.84 -14.02
C LEU A 61 -2.81 4.91 -13.34
N GLY A 62 -2.77 6.12 -13.87
CA GLY A 62 -3.52 7.26 -13.33
C GLY A 62 -2.83 7.99 -12.17
N VAL A 63 -1.63 7.53 -11.73
CA VAL A 63 -0.96 8.01 -10.51
C VAL A 63 0.38 8.65 -10.85
N GLY A 64 0.78 9.63 -10.05
CA GLY A 64 2.11 10.24 -10.09
C GLY A 64 2.53 10.69 -11.49
N CYS A 65 3.63 10.14 -11.97
CA CYS A 65 4.19 10.42 -13.29
C CYS A 65 3.69 9.47 -14.40
N SER A 66 2.91 8.45 -14.07
CA SER A 66 2.29 7.55 -15.06
C SER A 66 1.17 8.24 -15.84
N GLU A 67 0.84 7.67 -17.00
CA GLU A 67 -0.25 8.16 -17.85
C GLU A 67 -1.59 8.18 -17.09
N LYS A 68 -2.40 9.20 -17.34
CA LYS A 68 -3.65 9.48 -16.62
C LYS A 68 -4.84 9.45 -17.58
N PRO A 69 -5.40 8.27 -17.88
CA PRO A 69 -6.57 8.15 -18.74
C PRO A 69 -7.82 8.72 -18.06
N GLU A 70 -8.76 9.21 -18.86
CA GLU A 70 -10.06 9.71 -18.37
C GLU A 70 -11.05 8.58 -18.06
N ASP A 71 -10.85 7.40 -18.64
CA ASP A 71 -11.74 6.25 -18.43
C ASP A 71 -11.53 5.63 -17.04
N LEU A 72 -12.41 5.97 -16.11
CA LEU A 72 -12.38 5.49 -14.73
C LEU A 72 -12.65 3.98 -14.60
N THR A 73 -13.18 3.31 -15.61
CA THR A 73 -13.42 1.85 -15.57
C THR A 73 -12.11 1.06 -15.59
N LEU A 74 -11.01 1.69 -16.02
CA LEU A 74 -9.66 1.13 -15.99
C LEU A 74 -9.09 0.96 -14.58
N PHE A 75 -9.64 1.68 -13.59
CA PHE A 75 -9.13 1.65 -12.22
C PHE A 75 -9.90 0.60 -11.39
N ASN A 76 -9.39 -0.62 -11.39
CA ASN A 76 -9.89 -1.72 -10.56
C ASN A 76 -8.73 -2.66 -10.21
N ILE A 77 -8.89 -3.42 -9.11
CA ILE A 77 -7.81 -4.23 -8.56
C ILE A 77 -7.44 -5.43 -9.43
N GLU A 78 -8.40 -5.99 -10.16
CA GLU A 78 -8.17 -7.12 -11.06
C GLU A 78 -7.27 -6.71 -12.23
N ARG A 79 -7.58 -5.57 -12.88
CA ARG A 79 -6.73 -5.00 -13.92
C ARG A 79 -5.38 -4.55 -13.36
N GLY A 80 -5.37 -4.03 -12.12
CA GLY A 80 -4.14 -3.69 -11.41
C GLY A 80 -3.19 -4.89 -11.29
N ALA A 81 -3.70 -6.08 -11.02
CA ALA A 81 -2.88 -7.30 -11.00
C ALA A 81 -2.29 -7.63 -12.39
N ASP A 82 -3.05 -7.45 -13.47
CA ASP A 82 -2.54 -7.61 -14.84
C ASP A 82 -1.51 -6.54 -15.21
N GLU A 83 -1.68 -5.31 -14.69
CA GLU A 83 -0.71 -4.22 -14.82
C GLU A 83 0.62 -4.57 -14.15
N VAL A 84 0.61 -5.11 -12.93
CA VAL A 84 1.85 -5.58 -12.23
C VAL A 84 2.57 -6.62 -13.09
N GLU A 85 1.85 -7.57 -13.68
CA GLU A 85 2.44 -8.57 -14.59
C GLU A 85 3.02 -7.93 -15.86
N GLY A 86 2.34 -6.91 -16.38
CA GLY A 86 2.83 -6.11 -17.50
C GLY A 86 4.15 -5.39 -17.17
N VAL A 87 4.23 -4.75 -16.01
CA VAL A 87 5.44 -4.08 -15.51
C VAL A 87 6.58 -5.09 -15.34
N ARG A 88 6.31 -6.24 -14.72
CA ARG A 88 7.28 -7.33 -14.57
C ARG A 88 7.88 -7.73 -15.92
N LYS A 89 7.03 -7.96 -16.93
CA LYS A 89 7.46 -8.35 -18.28
C LYS A 89 8.24 -7.23 -18.98
N ALA A 90 7.74 -6.01 -18.96
CA ALA A 90 8.37 -4.88 -19.63
C ALA A 90 9.76 -4.56 -19.06
N LEU A 91 9.94 -4.69 -17.74
CA LEU A 91 11.21 -4.51 -17.05
C LEU A 91 12.08 -5.79 -17.00
N ARG A 92 11.61 -6.91 -17.54
CA ARG A 92 12.29 -8.21 -17.58
C ARG A 92 12.72 -8.70 -16.21
N LEU A 93 11.84 -8.60 -15.20
CA LEU A 93 12.18 -8.89 -13.80
C LEU A 93 12.31 -10.39 -13.48
N GLY A 94 11.97 -11.28 -14.39
CA GLY A 94 12.00 -12.72 -14.12
C GLY A 94 11.07 -13.12 -12.97
N GLN A 95 11.56 -13.99 -12.07
CA GLN A 95 10.93 -14.26 -10.78
C GLN A 95 11.46 -13.22 -9.76
N MET A 96 10.55 -12.46 -9.15
CA MET A 96 10.86 -11.29 -8.31
C MET A 96 10.36 -11.44 -6.88
N ASN A 97 10.91 -10.64 -5.97
CA ASN A 97 10.25 -10.36 -4.70
C ASN A 97 9.23 -9.26 -4.91
N LEU A 98 8.13 -9.31 -4.17
CA LEU A 98 7.03 -8.36 -4.27
C LEU A 98 6.75 -7.76 -2.90
N LEU A 99 6.67 -6.44 -2.80
CA LEU A 99 6.20 -5.75 -1.60
C LEU A 99 5.02 -4.88 -1.98
N GLY A 100 3.91 -5.05 -1.26
CA GLY A 100 2.75 -4.18 -1.40
C GLY A 100 2.42 -3.48 -0.07
N SER A 101 2.22 -2.16 -0.12
CA SER A 101 1.85 -1.36 1.04
C SER A 101 0.39 -0.92 0.95
N SER A 102 -0.39 -1.13 2.02
CA SER A 102 -1.79 -0.71 2.09
C SER A 102 -2.65 -1.33 0.97
N TYR A 103 -3.32 -0.53 0.14
CA TYR A 103 -3.95 -0.99 -1.09
C TYR A 103 -2.96 -1.78 -1.98
N GLY A 104 -1.70 -1.36 -2.05
CA GLY A 104 -0.66 -2.14 -2.74
C GLY A 104 -0.47 -3.53 -2.15
N GLY A 105 -0.73 -3.73 -0.85
CA GLY A 105 -0.76 -5.04 -0.20
C GLY A 105 -1.94 -5.90 -0.66
N ALA A 106 -3.13 -5.30 -0.78
CA ALA A 106 -4.29 -5.97 -1.39
C ALA A 106 -4.02 -6.34 -2.85
N LEU A 107 -3.39 -5.44 -3.61
CA LEU A 107 -2.97 -5.66 -4.99
C LEU A 107 -1.93 -6.80 -5.11
N ALA A 108 -0.97 -6.86 -4.19
CA ALA A 108 0.02 -7.95 -4.14
C ALA A 108 -0.65 -9.32 -3.88
N LEU A 109 -1.64 -9.36 -2.97
CA LEU A 109 -2.43 -10.58 -2.73
C LEU A 109 -3.27 -10.97 -3.97
N GLN A 110 -3.91 -10.00 -4.63
CA GLN A 110 -4.66 -10.23 -5.87
C GLN A 110 -3.74 -10.74 -6.99
N TYR A 111 -2.54 -10.17 -7.12
CA TYR A 111 -1.52 -10.63 -8.07
C TYR A 111 -1.06 -12.06 -7.75
N ALA A 112 -0.80 -12.37 -6.48
CA ALA A 112 -0.38 -13.70 -6.07
C ALA A 112 -1.42 -14.79 -6.41
N LEU A 113 -2.72 -14.50 -6.28
CA LEU A 113 -3.78 -15.43 -6.65
C LEU A 113 -3.81 -15.76 -8.16
N LYS A 114 -3.14 -14.99 -9.00
CA LYS A 114 -3.15 -15.16 -10.45
C LYS A 114 -1.78 -15.51 -11.03
N TYR A 115 -0.70 -15.03 -10.41
CA TYR A 115 0.66 -15.05 -10.97
C TYR A 115 1.74 -15.43 -9.94
N GLN A 116 1.40 -16.21 -8.91
CA GLN A 116 2.34 -16.52 -7.82
C GLN A 116 3.62 -17.26 -8.26
N GLU A 117 3.62 -17.93 -9.41
CA GLU A 117 4.79 -18.57 -9.98
C GLU A 117 5.91 -17.59 -10.33
N HIS A 118 5.59 -16.30 -10.44
CA HIS A 118 6.56 -15.23 -10.70
C HIS A 118 7.04 -14.53 -9.43
N ILE A 119 6.54 -14.94 -8.25
CA ILE A 119 6.94 -14.37 -6.96
C ILE A 119 7.89 -15.31 -6.25
N ARG A 120 9.06 -14.80 -5.84
CA ARG A 120 10.02 -15.52 -5.00
C ARG A 120 9.65 -15.45 -3.52
N LYS A 121 9.42 -14.22 -3.01
CA LYS A 121 8.96 -13.91 -1.66
C LYS A 121 8.03 -12.69 -1.72
N MET A 122 7.09 -12.60 -0.80
CA MET A 122 6.12 -11.51 -0.75
C MET A 122 6.12 -10.85 0.63
N VAL A 123 6.06 -9.50 0.64
CA VAL A 123 5.89 -8.70 1.85
C VAL A 123 4.56 -7.94 1.73
N ILE A 124 3.67 -8.15 2.68
CA ILE A 124 2.41 -7.42 2.81
C ILE A 124 2.57 -6.43 3.96
N ALA A 125 2.78 -5.17 3.61
CA ALA A 125 3.00 -4.08 4.55
C ALA A 125 1.69 -3.34 4.80
N SER A 126 1.13 -3.48 6.01
CA SER A 126 -0.14 -2.82 6.37
C SER A 126 -1.25 -3.06 5.34
N GLY A 127 -1.29 -4.26 4.75
CA GLY A 127 -2.24 -4.63 3.69
C GLY A 127 -3.50 -5.29 4.23
N LEU A 128 -4.49 -5.50 3.35
CA LEU A 128 -5.78 -6.07 3.70
C LEU A 128 -6.21 -7.16 2.73
N SER A 129 -7.04 -8.09 3.20
CA SER A 129 -7.69 -9.14 2.37
C SER A 129 -9.21 -8.97 2.28
N SER A 130 -9.79 -8.07 3.07
CA SER A 130 -11.22 -7.77 3.10
C SER A 130 -11.44 -6.29 3.42
N VAL A 131 -12.10 -5.57 2.50
CA VAL A 131 -12.48 -4.17 2.73
C VAL A 131 -13.48 -4.05 3.88
N ALA A 132 -14.46 -4.94 3.95
CA ALA A 132 -15.47 -4.90 5.01
C ALA A 132 -14.87 -5.05 6.42
N LEU A 133 -13.92 -5.99 6.59
CA LEU A 133 -13.21 -6.15 7.86
C LEU A 133 -12.40 -4.90 8.21
N THR A 134 -11.68 -4.34 7.24
CA THR A 134 -10.84 -3.16 7.43
C THR A 134 -11.67 -1.94 7.83
N VAL A 135 -12.77 -1.66 7.13
CA VAL A 135 -13.69 -0.56 7.48
C VAL A 135 -14.29 -0.73 8.88
N SER A 136 -14.64 -1.97 9.27
CA SER A 136 -15.12 -2.27 10.63
C SER A 136 -14.08 -1.90 11.69
N GLU A 137 -12.81 -2.25 11.46
CA GLU A 137 -11.71 -1.94 12.39
C GLU A 137 -11.38 -0.43 12.41
N MET A 138 -11.35 0.24 11.26
CA MET A 138 -11.17 1.71 11.20
C MET A 138 -12.32 2.44 11.91
N THR A 139 -13.55 1.95 11.79
CA THR A 139 -14.71 2.49 12.52
C THR A 139 -14.52 2.33 14.03
N ARG A 140 -13.99 1.18 14.48
CA ARG A 140 -13.64 0.95 15.89
C ARG A 140 -12.54 1.92 16.35
N LEU A 141 -11.51 2.16 15.54
CA LEU A 141 -10.44 3.13 15.87
C LEU A 141 -10.98 4.55 16.03
N LYS A 142 -11.94 4.98 15.22
CA LYS A 142 -12.59 6.28 15.39
C LYS A 142 -13.19 6.46 16.79
N THR A 143 -13.66 5.39 17.44
CA THR A 143 -14.18 5.47 18.82
C THR A 143 -13.11 5.71 19.88
N GLN A 144 -11.82 5.61 19.53
CA GLN A 144 -10.70 5.91 20.42
C GLN A 144 -10.26 7.37 20.40
N LEU A 145 -10.73 8.15 19.41
CA LEU A 145 -10.49 9.59 19.35
C LEU A 145 -11.22 10.34 20.46
N PRO A 146 -10.83 11.58 20.79
CA PRO A 146 -11.59 12.44 21.69
C PRO A 146 -13.06 12.54 21.27
N LYS A 147 -13.99 12.62 22.22
CA LYS A 147 -15.44 12.67 21.93
C LYS A 147 -15.82 13.82 21.01
N GLU A 148 -15.19 14.98 21.20
CA GLU A 148 -15.41 16.16 20.35
C GLU A 148 -15.06 15.85 18.88
N THR A 149 -13.94 15.21 18.64
CA THR A 149 -13.49 14.79 17.30
C THR A 149 -14.46 13.77 16.69
N GLN A 150 -14.93 12.80 17.48
CA GLN A 150 -15.94 11.82 17.03
C GLN A 150 -17.26 12.51 16.63
N GLU A 151 -17.72 13.49 17.40
CA GLU A 151 -18.94 14.25 17.13
C GLU A 151 -18.82 15.08 15.84
N VAL A 152 -17.67 15.73 15.64
CA VAL A 152 -17.35 16.46 14.41
C VAL A 152 -17.38 15.52 13.21
N MET A 153 -16.68 14.37 13.27
CA MET A 153 -16.70 13.40 12.19
C MET A 153 -18.11 12.94 11.86
N LYS A 154 -18.89 12.52 12.84
CA LYS A 154 -20.28 12.07 12.68
C LYS A 154 -21.17 13.15 12.06
N LYS A 155 -21.03 14.41 12.52
CA LYS A 155 -21.81 15.57 12.04
C LYS A 155 -21.62 15.79 10.55
N TYR A 156 -20.39 15.72 10.06
CA TYR A 156 -20.06 16.03 8.66
C TYR A 156 -20.23 14.81 7.74
N GLU A 157 -19.92 13.61 8.21
CA GLU A 157 -20.17 12.37 7.47
C GLU A 157 -21.67 12.18 7.17
N SER A 158 -22.55 12.47 8.14
CA SER A 158 -23.99 12.36 7.94
C SER A 158 -24.55 13.34 6.88
N LYS A 159 -23.78 14.38 6.54
CA LYS A 159 -24.12 15.41 5.54
C LYS A 159 -23.32 15.26 4.25
N PHE A 160 -22.46 14.24 4.13
CA PHE A 160 -21.50 14.10 3.04
C PHE A 160 -20.58 15.32 2.85
N ALA A 161 -20.31 16.07 3.93
CA ALA A 161 -19.53 17.31 3.90
C ALA A 161 -18.04 17.06 4.21
N PHE A 162 -17.43 16.16 3.46
CA PHE A 162 -16.05 15.66 3.67
C PHE A 162 -14.95 16.71 3.43
N LEU A 163 -15.26 17.84 2.81
CA LEU A 163 -14.30 18.94 2.57
C LEU A 163 -14.46 20.09 3.57
N HIS A 164 -15.33 19.95 4.58
CA HIS A 164 -15.48 21.01 5.58
C HIS A 164 -14.22 21.14 6.44
N PRO A 165 -13.71 22.37 6.72
CA PRO A 165 -12.45 22.56 7.46
C PRO A 165 -12.42 21.87 8.83
N GLU A 166 -13.52 21.91 9.61
CA GLU A 166 -13.59 21.18 10.89
C GLU A 166 -13.46 19.67 10.71
N TYR A 167 -14.06 19.11 9.65
CA TYR A 167 -13.94 17.70 9.33
C TYR A 167 -12.52 17.31 8.94
N LEU A 168 -11.88 18.10 8.08
CA LEU A 168 -10.50 17.87 7.67
C LEU A 168 -9.54 17.91 8.85
N LYS A 169 -9.77 18.81 9.81
CA LYS A 169 -8.99 18.83 11.07
C LYS A 169 -9.20 17.56 11.90
N ALA A 170 -10.43 17.05 11.97
CA ALA A 170 -10.73 15.81 12.68
C ALA A 170 -10.09 14.58 11.99
N VAL A 171 -10.04 14.57 10.65
CA VAL A 171 -9.35 13.56 9.84
C VAL A 171 -7.83 13.64 10.06
N ASP A 172 -7.26 14.83 10.13
CA ASP A 172 -5.84 15.04 10.42
C ASP A 172 -5.44 14.45 11.80
N GLU A 173 -6.28 14.65 12.81
CA GLU A 173 -6.08 14.02 14.12
C GLU A 173 -6.13 12.48 14.05
N TYR A 174 -7.04 11.91 13.24
CA TYR A 174 -7.09 10.48 12.98
C TYR A 174 -5.77 10.01 12.34
N TYR A 175 -5.27 10.70 11.33
CA TYR A 175 -4.05 10.33 10.62
C TYR A 175 -2.79 10.40 11.48
N HIS A 176 -2.68 11.39 12.38
CA HIS A 176 -1.56 11.46 13.32
C HIS A 176 -1.56 10.32 14.35
N ASN A 177 -2.71 9.71 14.62
CA ASN A 177 -2.80 8.55 15.49
C ASN A 177 -2.56 7.23 14.76
N PHE A 178 -3.08 7.08 13.52
CA PHE A 178 -3.24 5.77 12.90
C PHE A 178 -2.58 5.63 11.52
N LEU A 179 -2.14 6.73 10.87
CA LEU A 179 -1.43 6.71 9.60
C LEU A 179 0.08 6.86 9.79
N CYS A 180 0.53 7.94 10.42
CA CYS A 180 1.95 8.20 10.68
C CYS A 180 2.10 8.93 12.01
N ARG A 181 2.86 8.34 12.94
CA ARG A 181 3.03 8.82 14.32
C ARG A 181 4.20 9.77 14.52
N LEU A 182 4.99 10.03 13.49
CA LEU A 182 6.05 11.01 13.55
C LEU A 182 5.46 12.39 13.86
N PRO A 183 6.05 13.15 14.81
CA PRO A 183 5.56 14.50 15.16
C PRO A 183 5.56 15.45 13.96
N GLU A 184 6.55 15.32 13.10
CA GLU A 184 6.66 16.03 11.83
C GLU A 184 6.79 15.01 10.69
N TRP A 185 5.84 15.06 9.76
CA TRP A 185 5.83 14.11 8.66
C TRP A 185 6.93 14.42 7.65
N PRO A 186 7.65 13.39 7.19
CA PRO A 186 8.67 13.52 6.16
C PRO A 186 8.11 14.12 4.86
N GLU A 187 8.94 14.87 4.13
CA GLU A 187 8.54 15.51 2.87
C GLU A 187 8.05 14.51 1.82
N ASP A 188 8.63 13.31 1.75
CA ASP A 188 8.19 12.27 0.82
C ASP A 188 6.79 11.74 1.16
N VAL A 189 6.42 11.67 2.44
CA VAL A 189 5.06 11.33 2.89
C VAL A 189 4.09 12.45 2.52
N LYS A 190 4.42 13.70 2.86
CA LYS A 190 3.60 14.86 2.49
C LYS A 190 3.40 14.95 0.99
N ARG A 191 4.47 14.73 0.22
CA ARG A 191 4.43 14.74 -1.23
C ARG A 191 3.50 13.68 -1.79
N SER A 192 3.57 12.44 -1.29
CA SER A 192 2.68 11.36 -1.71
C SER A 192 1.21 11.69 -1.47
N LEU A 193 0.88 12.31 -0.34
CA LEU A 193 -0.49 12.72 -0.02
C LEU A 193 -0.95 13.92 -0.85
N ASN A 194 -0.08 14.91 -1.05
CA ASN A 194 -0.40 16.10 -1.84
C ASN A 194 -0.57 15.79 -3.34
N GLU A 195 0.17 14.80 -3.87
CA GLU A 195 0.09 14.35 -5.26
C GLU A 195 -0.87 13.16 -5.45
N LEU A 196 -1.70 12.85 -4.44
CA LEU A 196 -2.72 11.81 -4.53
C LEU A 196 -3.60 12.03 -5.77
N SER A 197 -3.75 11.00 -6.59
CA SER A 197 -4.65 11.05 -7.75
C SER A 197 -6.11 10.99 -7.30
N VAL A 198 -6.74 12.15 -7.16
CA VAL A 198 -8.14 12.26 -6.71
C VAL A 198 -9.10 11.44 -7.56
N PRO A 199 -9.02 11.42 -8.92
CA PRO A 199 -9.89 10.60 -9.75
C PRO A 199 -9.77 9.09 -9.43
N VAL A 200 -8.54 8.57 -9.30
CA VAL A 200 -8.28 7.15 -8.98
C VAL A 200 -8.76 6.84 -7.57
N TYR A 201 -8.37 7.68 -6.61
CA TYR A 201 -8.71 7.50 -5.20
C TYR A 201 -10.22 7.50 -4.97
N PHE A 202 -10.91 8.52 -5.46
CA PHE A 202 -12.34 8.66 -5.25
C PHE A 202 -13.15 7.57 -5.96
N ASN A 203 -12.74 7.18 -7.17
CA ASN A 203 -13.40 6.11 -7.93
C ASN A 203 -13.30 4.75 -7.24
N GLN A 204 -12.12 4.39 -6.75
CA GLN A 204 -11.91 3.09 -6.13
C GLN A 204 -12.29 3.10 -4.64
N ASN A 205 -11.80 4.08 -3.87
CA ASN A 205 -11.93 4.15 -2.43
C ASN A 205 -13.14 4.99 -1.99
N GLY A 206 -13.06 6.28 -2.15
CA GLY A 206 -14.07 7.24 -1.69
C GLY A 206 -13.42 8.50 -1.12
N PRO A 207 -14.09 9.21 -0.20
CA PRO A 207 -13.64 10.52 0.27
C PRO A 207 -12.44 10.47 1.24
N ASN A 208 -12.19 9.34 1.91
CA ASN A 208 -11.09 9.14 2.86
C ASN A 208 -10.87 7.65 3.14
N GLU A 209 -9.84 7.31 3.94
CA GLU A 209 -9.40 5.93 4.22
C GLU A 209 -10.48 5.06 4.90
N PHE A 210 -11.32 5.63 5.77
CA PHE A 210 -12.31 4.90 6.54
C PHE A 210 -13.76 5.00 6.00
N THR A 211 -13.96 5.65 4.84
CA THR A 211 -15.26 5.74 4.14
C THR A 211 -15.13 5.15 2.75
N ILE A 212 -15.01 3.83 2.69
CA ILE A 212 -14.81 3.11 1.42
C ILE A 212 -16.16 2.82 0.78
N ILE A 213 -16.52 3.63 -0.22
CA ILE A 213 -17.77 3.56 -0.97
C ILE A 213 -17.55 3.34 -2.48
N GLY A 214 -16.29 3.36 -2.91
CA GLY A 214 -15.89 3.21 -4.30
C GLY A 214 -16.03 1.80 -4.86
N THR A 215 -15.39 1.55 -6.01
CA THR A 215 -15.60 0.33 -6.81
C THR A 215 -15.13 -0.94 -6.10
N TRP A 216 -14.13 -0.88 -5.21
CA TRP A 216 -13.62 -2.06 -4.49
C TRP A 216 -14.26 -2.32 -3.12
N LYS A 217 -15.29 -1.55 -2.72
CA LYS A 217 -15.96 -1.69 -1.41
C LYS A 217 -16.39 -3.12 -1.05
N GLY A 218 -16.66 -3.95 -2.03
CA GLY A 218 -17.07 -5.34 -1.86
C GLY A 218 -15.93 -6.36 -2.01
N TRP A 219 -14.70 -5.90 -2.21
CA TRP A 219 -13.56 -6.78 -2.43
C TRP A 219 -13.20 -7.55 -1.14
N ASP A 220 -13.19 -8.87 -1.25
CA ASP A 220 -12.83 -9.80 -0.19
C ASP A 220 -12.28 -11.09 -0.79
N ILE A 221 -11.02 -11.38 -0.49
CA ILE A 221 -10.34 -12.61 -0.91
C ILE A 221 -9.94 -13.50 0.28
N THR A 222 -10.46 -13.22 1.46
CA THR A 222 -10.05 -13.91 2.69
C THR A 222 -10.20 -15.43 2.58
N ALA A 223 -11.27 -15.92 1.96
CA ALA A 223 -11.49 -17.35 1.75
C ALA A 223 -10.48 -18.01 0.79
N ARG A 224 -9.77 -17.20 -0.02
CA ARG A 224 -8.82 -17.65 -1.03
C ARG A 224 -7.36 -17.55 -0.60
N LEU A 225 -7.07 -16.98 0.57
CA LEU A 225 -5.70 -16.80 1.06
C LEU A 225 -4.90 -18.12 1.13
N ALA A 226 -5.58 -19.24 1.41
CA ALA A 226 -4.96 -20.56 1.46
C ALA A 226 -4.44 -21.08 0.08
N GLU A 227 -4.84 -20.45 -1.03
CA GLU A 227 -4.33 -20.74 -2.36
C GLU A 227 -2.91 -20.20 -2.57
N ILE A 228 -2.49 -19.18 -1.80
CA ILE A 228 -1.18 -18.54 -1.88
C ILE A 228 -0.14 -19.43 -1.20
N LYS A 229 0.89 -19.83 -1.96
CA LYS A 229 1.99 -20.73 -1.52
C LYS A 229 3.34 -20.01 -1.45
N VAL A 230 3.35 -18.72 -1.77
CA VAL A 230 4.56 -17.90 -1.72
C VAL A 230 4.99 -17.65 -0.28
N PRO A 231 6.29 -17.80 0.07
CA PRO A 231 6.78 -17.34 1.38
C PRO A 231 6.41 -15.88 1.61
N THR A 232 5.63 -15.63 2.65
CA THR A 232 5.01 -14.32 2.89
C THR A 232 5.34 -13.77 4.27
N LEU A 233 5.80 -12.52 4.32
CA LEU A 233 5.93 -11.71 5.52
C LEU A 233 4.76 -10.72 5.56
N VAL A 234 4.00 -10.72 6.63
CA VAL A 234 2.96 -9.72 6.91
C VAL A 234 3.48 -8.78 7.98
N THR A 235 3.53 -7.49 7.70
CA THR A 235 3.96 -6.45 8.64
C THR A 235 2.84 -5.48 8.93
N VAL A 236 2.75 -4.99 10.17
CA VAL A 236 1.71 -4.06 10.62
C VAL A 236 2.21 -3.27 11.83
N GLY A 237 1.81 -2.01 11.94
CA GLY A 237 2.02 -1.22 13.15
C GLY A 237 1.00 -1.56 14.25
N ARG A 238 1.39 -1.39 15.51
CA ARG A 238 0.48 -1.58 16.65
C ARG A 238 -0.71 -0.64 16.60
N TYR A 239 -0.49 0.57 16.09
CA TYR A 239 -1.48 1.65 16.01
C TYR A 239 -2.00 1.87 14.58
N ASP A 240 -1.77 0.91 13.69
CA ASP A 240 -2.15 0.98 12.29
C ASP A 240 -3.67 1.08 12.10
N GLU A 241 -4.11 1.89 11.14
CA GLU A 241 -5.50 1.95 10.72
C GLU A 241 -5.97 0.64 10.05
N VAL A 242 -5.06 -0.05 9.34
CA VAL A 242 -5.23 -1.44 8.93
C VAL A 242 -4.75 -2.32 10.07
N THR A 243 -5.58 -2.51 11.07
CA THR A 243 -5.19 -3.00 12.39
C THR A 243 -4.46 -4.35 12.40
N PRO A 244 -3.74 -4.67 13.51
CA PRO A 244 -3.16 -6.01 13.70
C PRO A 244 -4.16 -7.17 13.50
N LYS A 245 -5.44 -6.97 13.77
CA LYS A 245 -6.49 -7.98 13.53
C LYS A 245 -6.67 -8.27 12.04
N VAL A 246 -6.58 -7.25 11.18
CA VAL A 246 -6.62 -7.41 9.72
C VAL A 246 -5.38 -8.19 9.25
N ALA A 247 -4.19 -7.80 9.72
CA ALA A 247 -2.93 -8.49 9.43
C ALA A 247 -2.93 -9.95 9.92
N GLU A 248 -3.46 -10.23 11.12
CA GLU A 248 -3.65 -11.60 11.60
C GLU A 248 -4.56 -12.44 10.70
N THR A 249 -5.59 -11.84 10.12
CA THR A 249 -6.48 -12.54 9.18
C THR A 249 -5.71 -13.01 7.95
N ILE A 250 -4.83 -12.16 7.40
CA ILE A 250 -3.95 -12.54 6.28
C ILE A 250 -2.99 -13.64 6.72
N HIS A 251 -2.31 -13.44 7.87
CA HIS A 251 -1.35 -14.41 8.40
C HIS A 251 -1.96 -15.79 8.61
N ARG A 252 -3.15 -15.87 9.23
CA ARG A 252 -3.86 -17.14 9.46
C ARG A 252 -4.33 -17.77 8.15
N GLY A 253 -4.64 -16.96 7.15
CA GLY A 253 -5.11 -17.42 5.84
C GLY A 253 -4.00 -17.97 4.94
N ILE A 254 -2.76 -17.45 5.02
CA ILE A 254 -1.63 -17.88 4.18
C ILE A 254 -0.77 -18.88 4.95
N PRO A 255 -0.76 -20.17 4.56
CA PRO A 255 0.04 -21.18 5.25
C PRO A 255 1.54 -20.86 5.24
N GLY A 256 2.18 -20.92 6.41
CA GLY A 256 3.63 -20.69 6.55
C GLY A 256 4.06 -19.22 6.47
N SER A 257 3.13 -18.28 6.41
CA SER A 257 3.47 -16.86 6.50
C SER A 257 4.01 -16.49 7.89
N VAL A 258 4.70 -15.36 7.96
CA VAL A 258 5.25 -14.79 9.20
C VAL A 258 4.55 -13.46 9.47
N LEU A 259 4.12 -13.22 10.69
CA LEU A 259 3.55 -11.93 11.12
C LEU A 259 4.55 -11.17 11.99
N ARG A 260 4.80 -9.89 11.67
CA ARG A 260 5.58 -8.97 12.49
C ARG A 260 4.76 -7.73 12.82
N VAL A 261 4.57 -7.49 14.12
CA VAL A 261 3.93 -6.26 14.64
C VAL A 261 5.02 -5.31 15.13
N PHE A 262 4.96 -4.05 14.68
CA PHE A 262 5.85 -2.97 15.09
C PHE A 262 5.17 -2.16 16.19
N GLU A 263 5.74 -2.21 17.37
CA GLU A 263 5.04 -1.82 18.62
C GLU A 263 4.87 -0.30 18.79
N LYS A 264 5.62 0.51 18.05
CA LYS A 264 5.58 1.98 18.13
C LYS A 264 4.96 2.63 16.88
N SER A 265 4.71 1.85 15.83
CA SER A 265 4.29 2.33 14.52
C SER A 265 2.79 2.35 14.33
N ALA A 266 2.35 3.23 13.44
CA ALA A 266 1.05 3.20 12.77
C ALA A 266 1.18 2.58 11.37
N HIS A 267 0.43 3.08 10.40
CA HIS A 267 0.32 2.53 9.04
C HIS A 267 1.64 2.62 8.25
N LEU A 268 2.38 3.70 8.42
CA LEU A 268 3.67 3.91 7.73
C LEU A 268 4.85 3.39 8.56
N THR A 269 4.86 2.09 8.87
CA THR A 269 5.91 1.43 9.67
C THR A 269 7.32 1.69 9.16
N MET A 270 7.51 1.78 7.85
CA MET A 270 8.80 2.08 7.22
C MET A 270 9.32 3.50 7.48
N TRP A 271 8.48 4.37 8.08
CA TRP A 271 8.84 5.69 8.54
C TRP A 271 8.89 5.77 10.07
N ASP A 272 7.87 5.25 10.76
CA ASP A 272 7.75 5.31 12.21
C ASP A 272 8.85 4.51 12.93
N GLU A 273 9.22 3.32 12.43
CA GLU A 273 10.30 2.44 12.95
C GLU A 273 11.23 2.00 11.80
N ALA A 274 11.78 2.98 11.07
CA ALA A 274 12.46 2.77 9.79
C ALA A 274 13.62 1.75 9.84
N GLU A 275 14.49 1.82 10.87
CA GLU A 275 15.65 0.94 10.98
C GLU A 275 15.23 -0.51 11.23
N GLU A 276 14.33 -0.73 12.18
CA GLU A 276 13.82 -2.05 12.52
C GLU A 276 13.01 -2.63 11.35
N TYR A 277 12.20 -1.81 10.69
CA TYR A 277 11.43 -2.23 9.53
C TYR A 277 12.32 -2.72 8.39
N LEU A 278 13.33 -1.95 8.03
CA LEU A 278 14.28 -2.31 6.98
C LEU A 278 15.10 -3.55 7.35
N HIS A 279 15.48 -3.71 8.63
CA HIS A 279 16.18 -4.88 9.12
C HIS A 279 15.31 -6.15 8.94
N VAL A 280 14.06 -6.13 9.40
CA VAL A 280 13.12 -7.25 9.29
C VAL A 280 12.87 -7.64 7.83
N VAL A 281 12.63 -6.64 6.96
CA VAL A 281 12.41 -6.89 5.53
C VAL A 281 13.68 -7.45 4.87
N LYS A 282 14.84 -6.90 5.21
CA LYS A 282 16.14 -7.35 4.70
C LYS A 282 16.42 -8.81 5.08
N GLU A 283 16.24 -9.18 6.34
CA GLU A 283 16.41 -10.56 6.82
C GLU A 283 15.45 -11.51 6.10
N PHE A 284 14.17 -11.14 5.99
CA PHE A 284 13.19 -11.98 5.31
C PHE A 284 13.55 -12.18 3.84
N LEU A 285 13.95 -11.14 3.13
CA LEU A 285 14.34 -11.23 1.72
C LEU A 285 15.72 -11.91 1.53
N ALA A 286 16.53 -12.01 2.57
CA ALA A 286 17.91 -12.50 2.56
C ALA A 286 18.80 -11.68 1.59
N VAL A 287 18.85 -10.37 1.82
CA VAL A 287 19.59 -9.37 1.01
C VAL A 287 20.80 -8.84 1.77
#